data_ec3f92e4672a32a1611cdfe0da905c49
#
_entry.id   ec3f92e4672a32a1611cdfe0da905c49
#
_cell.length_a   1.000
_cell.length_b   1.000
_cell.length_c   1.000
_cell.angle_alpha   90.00
_cell.angle_beta   90.00
_cell.angle_gamma   90.00
#
_symmetry.space_group_name_H-M   'P 1'
#
loop_
_entity.id
_entity.type
_entity.pdbx_description
1 polymer ?
#
loop_
_entity_poly.entity_id
_entity_poly.type
_entity_poly.pdbx_seq_one_letter_code
_entity_poly.pdbx_strand_id
1 'polypeptide(L)'
;MGRPRHYSEQEFEALVSSALDELPIEFQRALEHVAIVVSDRGAENHAYGMYVGSKLGGSPFFGGGGSPDEIMIFRDTLVRDFGDDPNRLRAHVVQTVRHEVGHYLGFDEAGVNKLGL
;
A
#
# COMPACT_ATOMS: atom_id res chain seq x y z
N MET A 1 -13.73 -12.01 18.87
CA MET A 1 -14.92 -11.42 18.75
C MET A 1 -14.95 -9.97 19.01
N GLY A 2 -14.30 -9.17 18.80
CA GLY A 2 -14.38 -7.79 19.05
C GLY A 2 -14.86 -6.99 17.88
N ARG A 3 -15.30 -5.81 18.14
CA ARG A 3 -15.49 -4.83 17.11
C ARG A 3 -14.12 -4.36 16.67
N PRO A 4 -13.93 -4.01 15.40
CA PRO A 4 -12.72 -3.35 14.98
C PRO A 4 -12.49 -2.10 15.84
N ARG A 5 -11.25 -1.91 16.25
CA ARG A 5 -10.91 -0.70 16.97
C ARG A 5 -10.97 0.48 16.00
N HIS A 6 -11.21 1.64 16.55
CA HIS A 6 -11.12 2.84 15.78
C HIS A 6 -9.64 3.20 15.60
N TYR A 7 -9.24 3.42 14.37
CA TYR A 7 -7.90 3.91 14.04
C TYR A 7 -8.05 5.22 13.30
N SER A 8 -7.52 6.27 13.86
CA SER A 8 -7.50 7.56 13.17
C SER A 8 -6.59 7.47 11.95
N GLU A 9 -6.73 8.43 11.06
CA GLU A 9 -5.86 8.50 9.90
C GLU A 9 -4.40 8.59 10.32
N GLN A 10 -4.08 9.38 11.33
CA GLN A 10 -2.72 9.52 11.84
C GLN A 10 -2.19 8.20 12.41
N GLU A 11 -3.01 7.51 13.20
CA GLU A 11 -2.62 6.23 13.77
C GLU A 11 -2.34 5.21 12.67
N PHE A 12 -3.18 5.19 11.66
CA PHE A 12 -3.01 4.27 10.54
C PHE A 12 -1.79 4.64 9.70
N GLU A 13 -1.56 5.92 9.47
CA GLU A 13 -0.37 6.38 8.76
C GLU A 13 0.91 5.96 9.49
N ALA A 14 0.89 5.95 10.81
CA ALA A 14 2.04 5.48 11.58
C ALA A 14 2.30 3.99 11.35
N LEU A 15 1.24 3.18 11.22
CA LEU A 15 1.39 1.76 10.89
C LEU A 15 2.01 1.57 9.50
N VAL A 16 1.56 2.37 8.54
CA VAL A 16 2.10 2.30 7.17
C VAL A 16 3.57 2.72 7.15
N SER A 17 3.90 3.79 7.85
CA SER A 17 5.28 4.26 7.94
C SER A 17 6.18 3.21 8.57
N SER A 18 5.72 2.56 9.63
CA SER A 18 6.45 1.48 10.27
C SER A 18 6.67 0.29 9.32
N ALA A 19 5.65 -0.03 8.52
CA ALA A 19 5.74 -1.11 7.55
C ALA A 19 6.78 -0.79 6.47
N LEU A 20 6.83 0.45 6.02
CA LEU A 20 7.83 0.89 5.04
C LEU A 20 9.25 0.76 5.58
N ASP A 21 9.43 1.06 6.86
CA ASP A 21 10.74 0.97 7.50
C ASP A 21 11.24 -0.48 7.60
N GLU A 22 10.34 -1.46 7.51
CA GLU A 22 10.71 -2.86 7.55
C GLU A 22 11.14 -3.42 6.20
N LEU A 23 10.96 -2.65 5.13
CA LEU A 23 11.38 -3.10 3.80
C LEU A 23 12.90 -3.11 3.69
N PRO A 24 13.47 -4.02 2.87
CA PRO A 24 14.88 -3.94 2.53
C PRO A 24 15.24 -2.55 2.00
N ILE A 25 16.44 -2.12 2.26
CA ILE A 25 16.87 -0.75 1.91
C ILE A 25 16.75 -0.48 0.40
N GLU A 26 16.96 -1.49 -0.43
CA GLU A 26 16.83 -1.35 -1.87
C GLU A 26 15.41 -0.93 -2.26
N PHE A 27 14.42 -1.49 -1.58
CA PHE A 27 13.02 -1.15 -1.85
C PHE A 27 12.69 0.24 -1.32
N GLN A 28 13.23 0.59 -0.16
CA GLN A 28 13.01 1.93 0.40
C GLN A 28 13.54 2.99 -0.57
N ARG A 29 14.72 2.75 -1.14
CA ARG A 29 15.29 3.67 -2.13
C ARG A 29 14.45 3.76 -3.40
N ALA A 30 13.90 2.64 -3.83
CA ALA A 30 13.04 2.62 -5.02
C ALA A 30 11.77 3.45 -4.82
N LEU A 31 11.36 3.65 -3.57
CA LEU A 31 10.13 4.38 -3.26
C LEU A 31 10.33 5.88 -3.04
N GLU A 32 11.55 6.39 -3.22
CA GLU A 32 11.83 7.82 -2.97
C GLU A 32 10.96 8.76 -3.78
N HIS A 33 10.53 8.32 -4.96
CA HIS A 33 9.73 9.15 -5.86
C HIS A 33 8.27 8.69 -5.97
N VAL A 34 7.82 7.92 -5.00
CA VAL A 34 6.46 7.37 -4.97
C VAL A 34 5.70 7.99 -3.81
N ALA A 35 4.50 8.44 -4.08
CA ALA A 35 3.62 8.94 -3.03
C ALA A 35 2.92 7.74 -2.36
N ILE A 36 3.03 7.63 -1.05
CA ILE A 36 2.32 6.62 -0.27
C ILE A 36 1.14 7.33 0.38
N VAL A 37 -0.06 6.92 0.05
CA VAL A 37 -1.28 7.62 0.44
C VAL A 37 -2.19 6.69 1.21
N VAL A 38 -2.68 7.14 2.36
CA VAL A 38 -3.73 6.45 3.10
C VAL A 38 -5.07 6.98 2.63
N SER A 39 -6.00 6.09 2.35
CA SER A 39 -7.30 6.44 1.79
C SER A 39 -8.39 5.56 2.41
N ASP A 40 -9.63 6.03 2.40
CA ASP A 40 -10.78 5.28 2.86
C ASP A 40 -11.66 4.81 1.70
N ARG A 41 -11.07 4.55 0.57
CA ARG A 41 -11.79 4.13 -0.64
C ARG A 41 -11.57 2.66 -0.99
N GLY A 42 -11.19 1.87 0.00
CA GLY A 42 -10.91 0.45 -0.23
C GLY A 42 -12.15 -0.36 -0.58
N ALA A 43 -13.27 -0.10 0.10
CA ALA A 43 -14.51 -0.82 -0.20
C ALA A 43 -14.98 -0.54 -1.63
N GLU A 44 -14.87 0.69 -2.05
CA GLU A 44 -15.22 1.12 -3.40
C GLU A 44 -14.34 0.44 -4.44
N ASN A 45 -13.08 0.19 -4.12
CA ASN A 45 -12.11 -0.43 -5.02
C ASN A 45 -11.97 -1.94 -4.79
N HIS A 46 -12.68 -2.50 -3.84
CA HIS A 46 -12.60 -3.92 -3.49
C HIS A 46 -11.16 -4.36 -3.20
N ALA A 47 -10.43 -3.55 -2.44
CA ALA A 47 -9.00 -3.78 -2.23
C ALA A 47 -8.52 -3.30 -0.88
N TYR A 48 -7.36 -3.80 -0.46
CA TYR A 48 -6.65 -3.31 0.72
C TYR A 48 -5.58 -2.29 0.33
N GLY A 49 -5.13 -2.32 -0.90
CA GLY A 49 -4.17 -1.37 -1.44
C GLY A 49 -4.24 -1.36 -2.95
N MET A 50 -3.58 -0.37 -3.54
CA MET A 50 -3.61 -0.21 -4.99
C MET A 50 -2.40 0.61 -5.43
N TYR A 51 -1.72 0.13 -6.47
CA TYR A 51 -0.70 0.92 -7.13
C TYR A 51 -1.33 1.62 -8.33
N VAL A 52 -1.10 2.92 -8.41
CA VAL A 52 -1.54 3.73 -9.54
C VAL A 52 -0.31 4.43 -10.11
N GLY A 53 0.03 4.12 -11.33
CA GLY A 53 1.25 4.67 -11.88
C GLY A 53 1.26 4.81 -13.38
N SER A 54 2.06 5.75 -13.81
CA SER A 54 2.26 6.00 -15.23
C SER A 54 2.99 4.86 -15.92
N LYS A 55 3.71 4.04 -15.17
CA LYS A 55 4.45 2.91 -15.74
C LYS A 55 3.54 1.86 -16.38
N LEU A 56 2.29 1.76 -15.89
CA LEU A 56 1.36 0.77 -16.39
C LEU A 56 0.54 1.22 -17.57
N GLY A 57 0.86 2.33 -18.16
CA GLY A 57 0.12 2.80 -19.32
C GLY A 57 0.11 4.29 -19.46
N GLY A 58 0.88 4.95 -18.66
CA GLY A 58 1.03 6.38 -18.79
C GLY A 58 1.63 6.72 -20.13
N SER A 59 0.95 7.57 -20.86
CA SER A 59 1.48 8.04 -22.12
C SER A 59 2.55 9.08 -21.86
N PRO A 60 3.72 8.97 -22.49
CA PRO A 60 4.71 10.01 -22.36
C PRO A 60 4.22 11.36 -22.89
N PHE A 61 3.19 11.35 -23.70
CA PHE A 61 2.63 12.59 -24.25
C PHE A 61 1.79 13.32 -23.22
N PHE A 62 1.14 12.61 -22.32
CA PHE A 62 0.37 13.25 -21.29
C PHE A 62 1.19 13.37 -20.02
N GLY A 63 2.29 12.67 -20.02
CA GLY A 63 3.07 12.60 -18.87
C GLY A 63 3.95 13.75 -18.63
N GLY A 64 4.16 14.59 -19.55
CA GLY A 64 5.18 15.60 -19.38
C GLY A 64 5.18 16.19 -17.99
N GLY A 65 5.72 15.61 -17.06
CA GLY A 65 5.64 16.00 -15.70
C GLY A 65 4.41 15.50 -15.00
N GLY A 66 3.81 14.46 -15.54
CA GLY A 66 2.57 13.95 -15.00
C GLY A 66 2.65 13.55 -13.55
N SER A 67 1.52 13.15 -13.02
CA SER A 67 1.37 12.77 -11.63
C SER A 67 2.40 11.73 -11.23
N PRO A 68 3.01 11.85 -10.05
CA PRO A 68 3.91 10.82 -9.56
C PRO A 68 3.16 9.51 -9.39
N ASP A 69 3.89 8.42 -9.40
CA ASP A 69 3.32 7.12 -9.07
C ASP A 69 2.82 7.17 -7.63
N GLU A 70 1.71 6.49 -7.37
CA GLU A 70 1.13 6.42 -6.04
C GLU A 70 0.88 4.98 -5.63
N ILE A 71 1.11 4.73 -4.36
CA ILE A 71 0.66 3.49 -3.71
C ILE A 71 -0.37 3.91 -2.68
N MET A 72 -1.59 3.41 -2.83
CA MET A 72 -2.67 3.66 -1.89
C MET A 72 -2.80 2.50 -0.93
N ILE A 73 -2.92 2.80 0.35
CA ILE A 73 -3.18 1.80 1.38
C ILE A 73 -4.53 2.17 2.00
N PHE A 74 -5.48 1.24 1.95
CA PHE A 74 -6.85 1.54 2.29
C PHE A 74 -7.15 1.23 3.76
N ARG A 75 -7.31 2.28 4.53
CA ARG A 75 -7.61 2.18 5.96
C ARG A 75 -8.96 1.49 6.22
N ASP A 76 -9.98 1.88 5.46
CA ASP A 76 -11.34 1.39 5.69
C ASP A 76 -11.45 -0.13 5.62
N THR A 77 -10.91 -0.72 4.57
CA THR A 77 -11.01 -2.18 4.38
C THR A 77 -10.08 -2.94 5.32
N LEU A 78 -8.87 -2.44 5.53
CA LEU A 78 -7.92 -3.10 6.43
C LEU A 78 -8.44 -3.10 7.87
N VAL A 79 -8.95 -1.97 8.34
CA VAL A 79 -9.50 -1.89 9.69
C VAL A 79 -10.78 -2.72 9.81
N ARG A 80 -11.63 -2.68 8.78
CA ARG A 80 -12.87 -3.47 8.77
C ARG A 80 -12.57 -4.95 8.99
N ASP A 81 -11.58 -5.49 8.28
CA ASP A 81 -11.35 -6.92 8.26
C ASP A 81 -10.33 -7.40 9.31
N PHE A 82 -9.41 -6.53 9.73
CA PHE A 82 -8.31 -6.92 10.61
C PHE A 82 -8.13 -6.04 11.83
N GLY A 83 -8.96 -5.02 12.00
CA GLY A 83 -8.80 -4.04 13.07
C GLY A 83 -9.21 -4.49 14.45
N ASP A 84 -9.70 -5.72 14.60
CA ASP A 84 -10.08 -6.29 15.89
C ASP A 84 -8.85 -6.62 16.75
N ASP A 85 -7.70 -6.79 16.14
CA ASP A 85 -6.45 -7.11 16.84
C ASP A 85 -5.32 -6.25 16.26
N PRO A 86 -4.65 -5.42 17.07
CA PRO A 86 -3.59 -4.54 16.57
C PRO A 86 -2.45 -5.29 15.88
N ASN A 87 -2.10 -6.46 16.38
CA ASN A 87 -1.02 -7.25 15.77
C ASN A 87 -1.43 -7.81 14.41
N ARG A 88 -2.68 -8.23 14.32
CA ARG A 88 -3.24 -8.73 13.06
C ARG A 88 -3.32 -7.63 12.03
N LEU A 89 -3.81 -6.47 12.43
CA LEU A 89 -3.88 -5.31 11.55
C LEU A 89 -2.48 -4.94 11.03
N ARG A 90 -1.52 -4.85 11.95
CA ARG A 90 -0.15 -4.51 11.57
C ARG A 90 0.42 -5.49 10.55
N ALA A 91 0.22 -6.79 10.77
CA ALA A 91 0.71 -7.81 9.86
C ALA A 91 0.11 -7.66 8.45
N HIS A 92 -1.18 -7.35 8.38
CA HIS A 92 -1.84 -7.16 7.08
C HIS A 92 -1.47 -5.84 6.41
N VAL A 93 -1.19 -4.80 7.19
CA VAL A 93 -0.65 -3.55 6.64
C VAL A 93 0.71 -3.81 6.02
N VAL A 94 1.59 -4.52 6.72
CA VAL A 94 2.92 -4.87 6.20
C VAL A 94 2.79 -5.67 4.90
N GLN A 95 1.93 -6.67 4.89
CA GLN A 95 1.71 -7.51 3.72
C GLN A 95 1.20 -6.68 2.53
N THR A 96 0.24 -5.79 2.78
CA THR A 96 -0.33 -4.95 1.74
C THR A 96 0.71 -4.01 1.16
N VAL A 97 1.49 -3.37 2.03
CA VAL A 97 2.56 -2.46 1.58
C VAL A 97 3.55 -3.21 0.67
N ARG A 98 4.00 -4.37 1.12
CA ARG A 98 4.95 -5.17 0.33
C ARG A 98 4.36 -5.58 -1.02
N HIS A 99 3.10 -5.95 -1.02
CA HIS A 99 2.40 -6.37 -2.23
C HIS A 99 2.35 -5.24 -3.26
N GLU A 100 1.97 -4.04 -2.83
CA GLU A 100 1.87 -2.91 -3.75
C GLU A 100 3.24 -2.41 -4.20
N VAL A 101 4.25 -2.50 -3.33
CA VAL A 101 5.63 -2.21 -3.73
C VAL A 101 6.07 -3.16 -4.84
N GLY A 102 5.72 -4.44 -4.71
CA GLY A 102 6.01 -5.42 -5.75
C GLY A 102 5.41 -5.03 -7.09
N HIS A 103 4.17 -4.59 -7.10
CA HIS A 103 3.53 -4.12 -8.35
C HIS A 103 4.21 -2.87 -8.88
N TYR A 104 4.56 -1.93 -8.03
CA TYR A 104 5.30 -0.75 -8.45
C TYR A 104 6.61 -1.13 -9.14
N LEU A 105 7.27 -2.17 -8.65
CA LEU A 105 8.54 -2.64 -9.24
C LEU A 105 8.33 -3.44 -10.52
N GLY A 106 7.09 -3.64 -10.92
CA GLY A 106 6.76 -4.28 -12.20
C GLY A 106 6.47 -5.77 -12.13
N PHE A 107 6.34 -6.33 -10.94
CA PHE A 107 5.99 -7.74 -10.80
C PHE A 107 4.48 -7.93 -10.86
N ASP A 108 4.02 -8.99 -11.51
CA ASP A 108 2.63 -9.40 -11.48
C ASP A 108 2.35 -10.16 -10.17
N GLU A 109 1.12 -10.64 -9.99
CA GLU A 109 0.75 -11.35 -8.76
C GLU A 109 1.64 -12.55 -8.49
N ALA A 110 1.95 -13.32 -9.53
CA ALA A 110 2.81 -14.49 -9.37
C ALA A 110 4.21 -14.07 -8.95
N GLY A 111 4.74 -13.02 -9.55
CA GLY A 111 6.06 -12.49 -9.22
C GLY A 111 6.14 -11.95 -7.81
N VAL A 112 5.10 -11.22 -7.38
CA VAL A 112 5.02 -10.68 -6.02
C VAL A 112 5.03 -11.82 -5.01
N ASN A 113 4.21 -12.83 -5.22
CA ASN A 113 4.13 -13.97 -4.31
C ASN A 113 5.47 -14.75 -4.26
N LYS A 114 6.10 -14.90 -5.40
CA LYS A 114 7.36 -15.62 -5.50
C LYS A 114 8.48 -14.93 -4.74
N LEU A 115 8.46 -13.61 -4.68
CA LEU A 115 9.45 -12.84 -3.95
C LEU A 115 9.12 -12.70 -2.46
N GLY A 116 7.97 -13.19 -2.03
CA GLY A 116 7.55 -13.04 -0.65
C GLY A 116 7.07 -11.63 -0.32
N LEU A 117 6.69 -10.90 -1.31
CA LEU A 117 6.19 -9.53 -1.13
C LEU A 117 4.69 -9.51 -0.97
#